data_46b635f7abb3eec39d4e6d544c8355fa
#
_entry.id   46b635f7abb3eec39d4e6d544c8355fa
#
_cell.length_a   1.000
_cell.length_b   1.000
_cell.length_c   1.000
_cell.angle_alpha   90.00
_cell.angle_beta   90.00
_cell.angle_gamma   90.00
#
_symmetry.space_group_name_H-M   'P 1'
#
loop_
_entity.id
_entity.type
_entity.pdbx_description
1 polymer ?
#
loop_
_entity_poly.entity_id
_entity_poly.type
_entity_poly.pdbx_seq_one_letter_code
_entity_poly.pdbx_strand_id
1 'polypeptide(L)'
;MIYFFADNHYGAHCGKVIFEKLALKNIKFFEDDWSVLETTQWVDDCNLLILNLIGDTCNIPHPAGQSEEAIKKYLASSKNVLLLHGSSAAFWQWDWWRKLPGLRWVRPNDPDNVAPSVHPKGVCKLTKAKTRHPLINKLEELELVEDEIYTNLEQVSPITILMETIVENKSFPQCIETITPWNGKIVSFIPGHKVENTTLVTPNVKAIINYLLEK
;
A
#
# COMPACT_ATOMS: atom_id res chain seq x y z
N MET A 1 -14.16 -10.80 -5.99
CA MET A 1 -13.11 -10.38 -6.94
C MET A 1 -12.06 -9.53 -6.22
N ILE A 2 -10.80 -9.54 -6.64
CA ILE A 2 -9.77 -8.59 -6.22
C ILE A 2 -9.67 -7.51 -7.30
N TYR A 3 -9.60 -6.24 -6.90
CA TYR A 3 -9.32 -5.13 -7.81
C TYR A 3 -7.97 -4.54 -7.45
N PHE A 4 -7.07 -4.48 -8.43
CA PHE A 4 -5.71 -4.01 -8.27
C PHE A 4 -5.44 -2.84 -9.23
N PHE A 5 -5.31 -1.64 -8.67
CA PHE A 5 -4.99 -0.43 -9.41
C PHE A 5 -3.53 -0.03 -9.15
N ALA A 6 -2.79 0.25 -10.22
CA ALA A 6 -1.38 0.62 -10.18
C ALA A 6 -1.09 1.77 -11.14
N ASP A 7 -0.11 2.60 -10.80
CA ASP A 7 0.58 3.44 -11.77
C ASP A 7 1.85 2.72 -12.29
N ASN A 8 2.43 3.25 -13.37
CA ASN A 8 3.63 2.65 -13.97
C ASN A 8 4.90 2.81 -13.12
N HIS A 9 4.83 3.51 -12.00
CA HIS A 9 5.91 3.72 -11.05
C HIS A 9 7.23 4.16 -11.73
N TYR A 10 7.19 5.28 -12.46
CA TYR A 10 8.32 5.82 -13.22
C TYR A 10 8.94 4.83 -14.23
N GLY A 11 8.10 3.95 -14.83
CA GLY A 11 8.50 2.94 -15.79
C GLY A 11 9.06 1.65 -15.18
N ALA A 12 9.03 1.50 -13.86
CA ALA A 12 9.42 0.24 -13.19
C ALA A 12 8.32 -0.82 -13.21
N HIS A 13 7.05 -0.42 -13.42
CA HIS A 13 5.89 -1.31 -13.53
C HIS A 13 5.77 -2.33 -12.36
N CYS A 14 6.11 -1.90 -11.14
CA CYS A 14 6.14 -2.78 -9.97
C CYS A 14 4.78 -3.47 -9.72
N GLY A 15 3.67 -2.75 -9.88
CA GLY A 15 2.32 -3.32 -9.77
C GLY A 15 2.07 -4.44 -10.75
N LYS A 16 2.49 -4.28 -12.01
CA LYS A 16 2.35 -5.29 -13.06
C LYS A 16 3.19 -6.53 -12.76
N VAL A 17 4.43 -6.35 -12.30
CA VAL A 17 5.31 -7.46 -11.91
C VAL A 17 4.68 -8.27 -10.77
N ILE A 18 4.13 -7.61 -9.75
CA ILE A 18 3.41 -8.29 -8.65
C ILE A 18 2.20 -9.05 -9.21
N PHE A 19 1.36 -8.40 -10.01
CA PHE A 19 0.16 -9.02 -10.60
C PHE A 19 0.50 -10.30 -11.36
N GLU A 20 1.50 -10.26 -12.24
CA GLU A 20 1.92 -11.41 -13.05
C GLU A 20 2.47 -12.55 -12.18
N LYS A 21 3.26 -12.23 -11.14
CA LYS A 21 3.84 -13.22 -10.23
C LYS A 21 2.81 -13.85 -9.28
N LEU A 22 1.80 -13.10 -8.87
CA LEU A 22 0.72 -13.63 -8.02
C LEU A 22 -0.06 -14.74 -8.71
N ALA A 23 -0.22 -14.67 -10.03
CA ALA A 23 -0.94 -15.66 -10.87
C ALA A 23 -2.33 -16.04 -10.30
N LEU A 24 -3.06 -15.09 -9.72
CA LEU A 24 -4.38 -15.29 -9.14
C LEU A 24 -5.46 -15.22 -10.22
N LYS A 25 -6.44 -16.16 -10.18
CA LYS A 25 -7.52 -16.20 -11.18
C LYS A 25 -8.60 -15.11 -10.99
N ASN A 26 -8.80 -14.65 -9.74
CA ASN A 26 -9.89 -13.74 -9.38
C ASN A 26 -9.39 -12.32 -9.11
N ILE A 27 -8.50 -11.81 -9.97
CA ILE A 27 -7.93 -10.49 -9.88
C ILE A 27 -8.11 -9.73 -11.19
N LYS A 28 -8.58 -8.50 -11.10
CA LYS A 28 -8.63 -7.53 -12.21
C LYS A 28 -7.53 -6.51 -11.97
N PHE A 29 -6.67 -6.31 -12.96
CA PHE A 29 -5.52 -5.41 -12.88
C PHE A 29 -5.68 -4.25 -13.85
N PHE A 30 -5.38 -3.04 -13.38
CA PHE A 30 -5.44 -1.79 -14.13
C PHE A 30 -4.16 -1.02 -13.85
N GLU A 31 -3.40 -0.70 -14.89
CA GLU A 31 -2.20 0.13 -14.80
C GLU A 31 -2.43 1.40 -15.62
N ASP A 32 -2.23 2.56 -15.01
CA ASP A 32 -2.45 3.88 -15.60
C ASP A 32 -3.87 4.10 -16.16
N ASP A 33 -4.83 3.27 -15.75
CA ASP A 33 -6.22 3.30 -16.18
C ASP A 33 -7.15 3.41 -14.96
N TRP A 34 -7.74 4.56 -14.78
CA TRP A 34 -8.67 4.84 -13.69
C TRP A 34 -10.14 4.69 -14.09
N SER A 35 -10.44 4.35 -15.34
CA SER A 35 -11.81 4.32 -15.87
C SER A 35 -12.80 3.51 -15.02
N VAL A 36 -12.34 2.40 -14.43
CA VAL A 36 -13.14 1.59 -13.51
C VAL A 36 -13.18 2.22 -12.12
N LEU A 37 -12.04 2.70 -11.60
CA LEU A 37 -11.95 3.32 -10.27
C LEU A 37 -12.80 4.57 -10.16
N GLU A 38 -12.97 5.30 -11.27
CA GLU A 38 -13.78 6.52 -11.39
C GLU A 38 -15.29 6.28 -11.47
N THR A 39 -15.72 5.02 -11.25
CA THR A 39 -17.13 4.62 -11.15
C THR A 39 -17.39 3.94 -9.80
N THR A 40 -18.68 3.74 -9.44
CA THR A 40 -19.05 3.02 -8.21
C THR A 40 -19.41 1.55 -8.44
N GLN A 41 -19.44 1.08 -9.70
CA GLN A 41 -19.97 -0.25 -10.07
C GLN A 41 -19.10 -1.41 -9.60
N TRP A 42 -17.78 -1.19 -9.47
CA TRP A 42 -16.84 -2.23 -9.05
C TRP A 42 -16.95 -2.55 -7.54
N VAL A 43 -17.50 -1.63 -6.76
CA VAL A 43 -17.47 -1.68 -5.28
C VAL A 43 -18.15 -2.94 -4.75
N ASP A 44 -19.31 -3.31 -5.30
CA ASP A 44 -20.11 -4.44 -4.78
C ASP A 44 -19.42 -5.79 -5.09
N ASP A 45 -18.75 -5.92 -6.23
CA ASP A 45 -18.00 -7.12 -6.66
C ASP A 45 -16.60 -7.23 -5.99
N CYS A 46 -16.06 -6.12 -5.48
CA CYS A 46 -14.73 -6.07 -4.90
C CYS A 46 -14.71 -6.65 -3.48
N ASN A 47 -13.92 -7.69 -3.24
CA ASN A 47 -13.68 -8.28 -1.92
C ASN A 47 -12.38 -7.77 -1.28
N LEU A 48 -11.41 -7.37 -2.10
CA LEU A 48 -10.14 -6.78 -1.68
C LEU A 48 -9.70 -5.74 -2.71
N LEU A 49 -9.41 -4.54 -2.23
CA LEU A 49 -8.80 -3.48 -3.01
C LEU A 49 -7.28 -3.47 -2.78
N ILE A 50 -6.52 -3.53 -3.87
CA ILE A 50 -5.06 -3.38 -3.85
C ILE A 50 -4.72 -2.08 -4.58
N LEU A 51 -3.91 -1.25 -3.95
CA LEU A 51 -3.40 -0.01 -4.53
C LEU A 51 -1.88 -0.05 -4.59
N ASN A 52 -1.31 0.22 -5.76
CA ASN A 52 0.11 0.48 -6.00
C ASN A 52 0.24 1.73 -6.85
N LEU A 53 -0.34 2.82 -6.37
CA LEU A 53 -0.38 4.10 -7.08
C LEU A 53 -0.08 5.25 -6.12
N ILE A 54 0.52 6.30 -6.63
CA ILE A 54 0.80 7.52 -5.86
C ILE A 54 -0.14 8.66 -6.31
N GLY A 55 -0.50 8.70 -7.60
CA GLY A 55 -1.30 9.76 -8.21
C GLY A 55 -0.50 11.07 -8.35
N ASP A 56 -0.77 11.85 -9.39
CA ASP A 56 -0.04 13.08 -9.76
C ASP A 56 1.48 12.91 -9.86
N THR A 57 1.92 11.70 -10.13
CA THR A 57 3.31 11.33 -10.38
C THR A 57 3.39 10.54 -11.68
N CYS A 58 4.59 10.28 -12.21
CA CYS A 58 4.80 9.50 -13.43
C CYS A 58 4.08 10.07 -14.66
N ASN A 59 3.73 11.36 -14.65
CA ASN A 59 2.85 12.01 -15.63
C ASN A 59 1.43 11.43 -15.69
N ILE A 60 1.00 10.74 -14.66
CA ILE A 60 -0.34 10.16 -14.52
C ILE A 60 -1.11 11.00 -13.50
N PRO A 61 -2.28 11.58 -13.85
CA PRO A 61 -3.10 12.32 -12.91
C PRO A 61 -3.65 11.39 -11.82
N HIS A 62 -4.06 11.94 -10.68
CA HIS A 62 -4.82 11.16 -9.70
C HIS A 62 -6.19 10.76 -10.29
N PRO A 63 -6.81 9.67 -9.80
CA PRO A 63 -8.17 9.31 -10.17
C PRO A 63 -9.16 10.44 -9.84
N ALA A 64 -10.07 10.70 -10.76
CA ALA A 64 -11.09 11.74 -10.69
C ALA A 64 -12.51 11.13 -10.65
N GLY A 65 -13.48 11.78 -11.29
CA GLY A 65 -14.85 11.26 -11.43
C GLY A 65 -15.49 10.92 -10.09
N GLN A 66 -16.04 9.71 -9.98
CA GLN A 66 -16.67 9.18 -8.75
C GLN A 66 -15.70 8.41 -7.85
N SER A 67 -14.39 8.50 -8.07
CA SER A 67 -13.40 7.71 -7.32
C SER A 67 -13.47 7.90 -5.81
N GLU A 68 -13.67 9.13 -5.35
CA GLU A 68 -13.81 9.42 -3.91
C GLU A 68 -15.06 8.77 -3.31
N GLU A 69 -16.20 8.88 -3.99
CA GLU A 69 -17.45 8.24 -3.58
C GLU A 69 -17.32 6.73 -3.56
N ALA A 70 -16.71 6.15 -4.61
CA ALA A 70 -16.49 4.71 -4.74
C ALA A 70 -15.62 4.16 -3.60
N ILE A 71 -14.50 4.83 -3.29
CA ILE A 71 -13.61 4.42 -2.18
C ILE A 71 -14.32 4.56 -0.83
N LYS A 72 -15.06 5.64 -0.58
CA LYS A 72 -15.86 5.81 0.64
C LYS A 72 -16.90 4.69 0.78
N LYS A 73 -17.66 4.39 -0.29
CA LYS A 73 -18.64 3.30 -0.32
C LYS A 73 -17.97 1.93 -0.04
N TYR A 74 -16.82 1.69 -0.67
CA TYR A 74 -16.05 0.47 -0.46
C TYR A 74 -15.64 0.29 1.01
N LEU A 75 -15.03 1.30 1.61
CA LEU A 75 -14.58 1.28 3.00
C LEU A 75 -15.74 1.17 4.00
N ALA A 76 -16.87 1.86 3.74
CA ALA A 76 -18.07 1.79 4.55
C ALA A 76 -18.69 0.39 4.60
N SER A 77 -18.33 -0.49 3.65
CA SER A 77 -18.73 -1.91 3.64
C SER A 77 -17.80 -2.81 4.48
N SER A 78 -16.94 -2.25 5.34
CA SER A 78 -15.98 -2.98 6.19
C SER A 78 -15.02 -3.87 5.41
N LYS A 79 -14.75 -3.53 4.15
CA LYS A 79 -13.86 -4.28 3.27
C LYS A 79 -12.40 -3.87 3.48
N ASN A 80 -11.49 -4.77 3.14
CA ASN A 80 -10.06 -4.64 3.40
C ASN A 80 -9.31 -4.01 2.23
N VAL A 81 -8.19 -3.34 2.54
CA VAL A 81 -7.30 -2.69 1.56
C VAL A 81 -5.87 -3.15 1.77
N LEU A 82 -5.16 -3.40 0.68
CA LEU A 82 -3.71 -3.54 0.65
C LEU A 82 -3.10 -2.33 -0.05
N LEU A 83 -2.25 -1.60 0.66
CA LEU A 83 -1.46 -0.50 0.12
C LEU A 83 -0.02 -0.99 -0.13
N LEU A 84 0.45 -0.86 -1.35
CA LEU A 84 1.80 -1.24 -1.76
C LEU A 84 2.64 0.02 -2.00
N HIS A 85 3.91 -0.02 -1.61
CA HIS A 85 4.88 1.06 -1.80
C HIS A 85 4.37 2.40 -1.27
N GLY A 86 4.36 3.44 -2.11
CA GLY A 86 3.92 4.79 -1.77
C GLY A 86 2.41 5.02 -1.72
N SER A 87 1.58 3.97 -1.79
CA SER A 87 0.13 4.12 -1.95
C SER A 87 -0.60 4.73 -0.75
N SER A 88 0.07 4.91 0.38
CA SER A 88 -0.47 5.74 1.47
C SER A 88 -0.64 7.22 1.08
N ALA A 89 0.05 7.67 0.01
CA ALA A 89 -0.09 8.99 -0.59
C ALA A 89 -1.08 9.04 -1.77
N ALA A 90 -1.77 7.93 -2.10
CA ALA A 90 -2.56 7.78 -3.33
C ALA A 90 -3.63 8.84 -3.50
N PHE A 91 -4.37 9.22 -2.57
CA PHE A 91 -5.46 10.19 -2.66
C PHE A 91 -5.18 11.39 -1.75
N TRP A 92 -3.97 11.91 -1.85
CA TRP A 92 -3.46 12.99 -1.00
C TRP A 92 -4.34 14.24 -1.01
N GLN A 93 -5.10 14.48 -2.07
CA GLN A 93 -6.03 15.60 -2.20
C GLN A 93 -7.28 15.46 -1.30
N TRP A 94 -7.56 14.26 -0.76
CA TRP A 94 -8.69 14.03 0.12
C TRP A 94 -8.26 14.11 1.59
N ASP A 95 -8.76 15.10 2.32
CA ASP A 95 -8.43 15.34 3.73
C ASP A 95 -8.68 14.13 4.62
N TRP A 96 -9.75 13.41 4.38
CA TRP A 96 -10.12 12.23 5.15
C TRP A 96 -9.19 11.04 4.86
N TRP A 97 -8.70 10.90 3.60
CA TRP A 97 -7.74 9.84 3.25
C TRP A 97 -6.40 10.04 3.95
N ARG A 98 -5.91 11.27 4.02
CA ARG A 98 -4.66 11.58 4.72
C ARG A 98 -4.64 11.16 6.20
N LYS A 99 -5.81 10.92 6.81
CA LYS A 99 -5.99 10.49 8.20
C LYS A 99 -6.28 9.00 8.36
N LEU A 100 -6.29 8.23 7.26
CA LEU A 100 -6.78 6.85 7.25
C LEU A 100 -5.69 5.77 7.26
N PRO A 101 -4.59 5.86 6.48
CA PRO A 101 -3.73 4.71 6.17
C PRO A 101 -2.83 4.22 7.31
N GLY A 102 -2.99 4.70 8.52
CA GLY A 102 -2.13 4.34 9.66
C GLY A 102 -0.82 5.11 9.65
N LEU A 103 0.03 4.81 8.69
CA LEU A 103 1.22 5.59 8.32
C LEU A 103 0.99 6.20 6.95
N ARG A 104 1.15 7.52 6.83
CA ARG A 104 1.08 8.19 5.54
C ARG A 104 2.44 8.71 5.08
N TRP A 105 2.66 8.67 3.79
CA TRP A 105 3.71 9.42 3.13
C TRP A 105 3.31 10.90 3.06
N VAL A 106 4.14 11.76 3.63
CA VAL A 106 3.93 13.22 3.60
C VAL A 106 4.69 13.80 2.41
N ARG A 107 3.96 14.44 1.50
CA ARG A 107 4.53 15.09 0.31
C ARG A 107 5.23 16.41 0.66
N PRO A 108 6.17 16.89 -0.15
CA PRO A 108 6.57 18.30 -0.12
C PRO A 108 5.32 19.19 -0.29
N ASN A 109 5.25 20.28 0.48
CA ASN A 109 4.10 21.21 0.49
C ASN A 109 2.78 20.56 0.93
N ASP A 110 2.87 19.66 1.91
CA ASP A 110 1.70 19.02 2.49
C ASP A 110 0.69 20.05 3.04
N PRO A 111 -0.61 19.91 2.72
CA PRO A 111 -1.62 20.88 3.15
C PRO A 111 -1.85 20.92 4.67
N ASP A 112 -1.43 19.88 5.39
CA ASP A 112 -1.52 19.81 6.86
C ASP A 112 -0.26 20.37 7.55
N ASN A 113 0.69 20.94 6.78
CA ASN A 113 1.96 21.51 7.25
C ASN A 113 2.85 20.53 8.06
N VAL A 114 2.81 19.26 7.71
CA VAL A 114 3.66 18.21 8.30
C VAL A 114 4.98 18.13 7.54
N ALA A 115 6.06 17.85 8.26
CA ALA A 115 7.38 17.68 7.64
C ALA A 115 7.39 16.53 6.62
N PRO A 116 8.01 16.71 5.44
CA PRO A 116 8.01 15.70 4.39
C PRO A 116 8.65 14.38 4.82
N SER A 117 8.08 13.28 4.35
CA SER A 117 8.71 11.96 4.42
C SER A 117 9.93 11.90 3.50
N VAL A 118 10.86 11.00 3.80
CA VAL A 118 12.05 10.76 3.00
C VAL A 118 12.26 9.26 2.74
N HIS A 119 12.95 8.93 1.64
CA HIS A 119 13.20 7.54 1.23
C HIS A 119 14.68 7.33 0.86
N PRO A 120 15.59 7.29 1.84
CA PRO A 120 16.98 6.95 1.57
C PRO A 120 17.05 5.59 0.85
N LYS A 121 17.95 5.49 -0.14
CA LYS A 121 18.22 4.23 -0.83
C LYS A 121 19.30 3.47 -0.08
N GLY A 122 19.11 2.15 0.03
CA GLY A 122 20.07 1.32 0.72
C GLY A 122 19.61 -0.14 0.85
N VAL A 123 20.39 -0.92 1.56
CA VAL A 123 20.02 -2.30 1.93
C VAL A 123 18.86 -2.23 2.92
N CYS A 124 17.71 -2.76 2.50
CA CYS A 124 16.53 -2.87 3.37
C CYS A 124 16.43 -4.29 3.92
N LYS A 125 16.87 -4.48 5.15
CA LYS A 125 16.73 -5.74 5.87
C LYS A 125 15.40 -5.77 6.60
N LEU A 126 14.43 -6.46 6.02
CA LEU A 126 13.10 -6.63 6.61
C LEU A 126 13.12 -7.71 7.67
N THR A 127 12.78 -7.34 8.90
CA THR A 127 12.66 -8.24 10.04
C THR A 127 11.24 -8.18 10.61
N LYS A 128 10.81 -9.28 11.22
CA LYS A 128 9.51 -9.34 11.89
C LYS A 128 9.51 -8.52 13.17
N ALA A 129 8.49 -7.72 13.37
CA ALA A 129 8.30 -7.00 14.62
C ALA A 129 7.97 -7.95 15.78
N LYS A 130 8.33 -7.57 17.02
CA LYS A 130 8.03 -8.34 18.22
C LYS A 130 6.59 -8.11 18.67
N THR A 131 5.63 -8.52 17.86
CA THR A 131 4.19 -8.40 18.17
C THR A 131 3.46 -9.72 17.96
N ARG A 132 2.35 -9.93 18.65
CA ARG A 132 1.47 -11.10 18.44
C ARG A 132 0.43 -10.73 17.38
N HIS A 133 0.58 -11.27 16.19
CA HIS A 133 -0.34 -11.04 15.09
C HIS A 133 -0.41 -12.27 14.16
N PRO A 134 -1.58 -12.71 13.69
CA PRO A 134 -1.72 -13.92 12.88
C PRO A 134 -0.93 -13.86 11.55
N LEU A 135 -0.76 -12.68 10.96
CA LEU A 135 -0.03 -12.51 9.72
C LEU A 135 1.49 -12.67 9.88
N ILE A 136 2.08 -12.34 11.05
CA ILE A 136 3.54 -12.36 11.25
C ILE A 136 4.17 -13.70 10.91
N ASN A 137 3.53 -14.81 11.30
CA ASN A 137 4.05 -16.15 11.02
C ASN A 137 3.99 -16.53 9.54
N LYS A 138 3.22 -15.81 8.73
CA LYS A 138 3.08 -16.02 7.29
C LYS A 138 4.03 -15.16 6.46
N LEU A 139 4.66 -14.14 7.08
CA LEU A 139 5.61 -13.25 6.43
C LEU A 139 7.03 -13.84 6.46
N GLU A 140 7.82 -13.53 5.45
CA GLU A 140 9.23 -13.91 5.32
C GLU A 140 10.13 -12.71 5.58
N GLU A 141 11.20 -12.92 6.34
CA GLU A 141 12.28 -11.93 6.50
C GLU A 141 13.12 -11.92 5.22
N LEU A 142 13.46 -10.73 4.74
CA LEU A 142 14.13 -10.53 3.46
C LEU A 142 15.23 -9.49 3.59
N GLU A 143 16.23 -9.58 2.72
CA GLU A 143 17.22 -8.53 2.50
C GLU A 143 17.10 -8.04 1.05
N LEU A 144 16.77 -6.76 0.89
CA LEU A 144 16.57 -6.10 -0.39
C LEU A 144 17.76 -5.15 -0.62
N VAL A 145 18.41 -5.29 -1.76
CA VAL A 145 19.58 -4.46 -2.12
C VAL A 145 19.12 -3.19 -2.82
N GLU A 146 19.59 -2.05 -2.34
CA GLU A 146 19.29 -0.73 -2.90
C GLU A 146 17.78 -0.41 -3.05
N ASP A 147 16.98 -0.82 -2.09
CA ASP A 147 15.56 -0.44 -2.07
C ASP A 147 15.36 0.96 -1.46
N GLU A 148 14.19 1.53 -1.66
CA GLU A 148 13.78 2.77 -1.00
C GLU A 148 13.25 2.45 0.39
N ILE A 149 13.89 3.02 1.42
CA ILE A 149 13.48 2.83 2.81
C ILE A 149 12.68 4.04 3.23
N TYR A 150 11.37 3.90 3.38
CA TYR A 150 10.53 5.01 3.81
C TYR A 150 10.74 5.30 5.29
N THR A 151 11.14 6.54 5.57
CA THR A 151 11.36 7.06 6.91
C THR A 151 10.56 8.34 7.13
N ASN A 152 10.39 8.75 8.38
CA ASN A 152 9.61 9.94 8.75
C ASN A 152 8.17 9.92 8.20
N LEU A 153 7.57 8.72 8.11
CA LEU A 153 6.14 8.62 7.84
C LEU A 153 5.35 9.18 9.03
N GLU A 154 4.28 9.91 8.73
CA GLU A 154 3.40 10.40 9.79
C GLU A 154 2.44 9.28 10.23
N GLN A 155 2.40 9.02 11.53
CA GLN A 155 1.38 8.15 12.09
C GLN A 155 0.08 8.93 12.31
N VAL A 156 -0.97 8.57 11.56
CA VAL A 156 -2.27 9.27 11.55
C VAL A 156 -3.39 8.50 12.26
N SER A 157 -3.18 7.22 12.56
CA SER A 157 -4.10 6.39 13.32
C SER A 157 -3.34 5.29 14.07
N PRO A 158 -3.97 4.54 15.00
CA PRO A 158 -3.33 3.41 15.68
C PRO A 158 -2.86 2.34 14.66
N ILE A 159 -1.65 1.82 14.85
CA ILE A 159 -1.06 0.81 13.99
C ILE A 159 -0.56 -0.40 14.78
N THR A 160 -0.52 -1.56 14.10
CA THR A 160 0.24 -2.73 14.50
C THR A 160 1.42 -2.89 13.54
N ILE A 161 2.65 -2.78 14.04
CA ILE A 161 3.85 -2.99 13.22
C ILE A 161 4.03 -4.49 13.03
N LEU A 162 4.17 -4.93 11.76
CA LEU A 162 4.35 -6.32 11.37
C LEU A 162 5.78 -6.61 10.92
N MET A 163 6.37 -5.69 10.16
CA MET A 163 7.77 -5.77 9.77
C MET A 163 8.42 -4.39 9.85
N GLU A 164 9.70 -4.39 10.12
CA GLU A 164 10.52 -3.18 10.26
C GLU A 164 11.90 -3.38 9.64
N THR A 165 12.59 -2.27 9.39
CA THR A 165 14.00 -2.24 9.03
C THR A 165 14.74 -1.26 9.94
N ILE A 166 16.04 -1.46 10.11
CA ILE A 166 16.89 -0.61 10.94
C ILE A 166 17.83 0.20 10.04
N VAL A 167 17.78 1.51 10.18
CA VAL A 167 18.71 2.45 9.53
C VAL A 167 19.31 3.32 10.61
N GLU A 168 20.64 3.43 10.66
CA GLU A 168 21.36 4.25 11.65
C GLU A 168 20.90 4.01 13.10
N ASN A 169 20.70 2.75 13.48
CA ASN A 169 20.21 2.31 14.79
C ASN A 169 18.77 2.77 15.14
N LYS A 170 17.99 3.24 14.17
CA LYS A 170 16.56 3.54 14.33
C LYS A 170 15.72 2.52 13.57
N SER A 171 14.64 2.07 14.20
CA SER A 171 13.67 1.20 13.55
C SER A 171 12.64 2.02 12.77
N PHE A 172 12.34 1.56 11.55
CA PHE A 172 11.33 2.13 10.68
C PHE A 172 10.34 1.05 10.24
N PRO A 173 9.04 1.21 10.52
CA PRO A 173 8.01 0.28 10.05
C PRO A 173 7.99 0.20 8.52
N GLN A 174 7.96 -1.02 8.00
CA GLN A 174 7.88 -1.29 6.56
C GLN A 174 6.66 -2.13 6.18
N CYS A 175 6.02 -2.80 7.15
CA CYS A 175 4.70 -3.41 7.01
C CYS A 175 3.91 -3.13 8.28
N ILE A 176 2.72 -2.58 8.12
CA ILE A 176 1.81 -2.27 9.24
C ILE A 176 0.38 -2.70 8.93
N GLU A 177 -0.41 -2.91 9.98
CA GLU A 177 -1.87 -2.98 9.89
C GLU A 177 -2.49 -1.83 10.67
N THR A 178 -3.56 -1.24 10.14
CA THR A 178 -4.48 -0.36 10.85
C THR A 178 -5.92 -0.78 10.59
N ILE A 179 -6.83 -0.43 11.51
CA ILE A 179 -8.26 -0.70 11.39
C ILE A 179 -8.97 0.59 11.02
N THR A 180 -9.77 0.54 9.98
CA THR A 180 -10.59 1.69 9.56
C THR A 180 -11.72 1.98 10.54
N PRO A 181 -12.30 3.20 10.54
CA PRO A 181 -13.50 3.50 11.32
C PRO A 181 -14.70 2.58 11.03
N TRP A 182 -14.68 1.88 9.93
CA TRP A 182 -15.72 0.92 9.50
C TRP A 182 -15.34 -0.55 9.75
N ASN A 183 -14.34 -0.82 10.59
CA ASN A 183 -13.83 -2.14 10.94
C ASN A 183 -13.19 -2.95 9.79
N GLY A 184 -12.94 -2.36 8.63
CA GLY A 184 -12.08 -2.94 7.61
C GLY A 184 -10.60 -2.81 8.00
N LYS A 185 -9.75 -3.68 7.48
CA LYS A 185 -8.30 -3.64 7.67
C LYS A 185 -7.63 -2.90 6.52
N ILE A 186 -6.63 -2.09 6.82
CA ILE A 186 -5.66 -1.63 5.84
C ILE A 186 -4.31 -2.22 6.24
N VAL A 187 -3.70 -3.00 5.34
CA VAL A 187 -2.30 -3.40 5.47
C VAL A 187 -1.49 -2.56 4.48
N SER A 188 -0.47 -1.86 4.99
CA SER A 188 0.51 -1.17 4.14
C SER A 188 1.80 -1.98 4.12
N PHE A 189 2.31 -2.29 2.92
CA PHE A 189 3.55 -3.00 2.68
C PHE A 189 4.41 -2.18 1.71
N ILE A 190 5.47 -1.56 2.23
CA ILE A 190 6.23 -0.52 1.55
C ILE A 190 7.31 -1.08 0.62
N PRO A 191 8.06 -2.15 0.95
CA PRO A 191 9.26 -2.56 0.21
C PRO A 191 9.01 -3.06 -1.21
N GLY A 192 10.06 -3.03 -2.05
CA GLY A 192 10.03 -3.63 -3.38
C GLY A 192 9.86 -2.61 -4.53
N HIS A 193 10.55 -1.46 -4.47
CA HIS A 193 10.47 -0.41 -5.50
C HIS A 193 11.24 -0.72 -6.79
N LYS A 194 12.22 -1.62 -6.75
CA LYS A 194 12.91 -2.12 -7.94
C LYS A 194 12.28 -3.42 -8.42
N VAL A 195 12.34 -3.69 -9.72
CA VAL A 195 11.77 -4.89 -10.34
C VAL A 195 12.30 -6.17 -9.66
N GLU A 196 13.60 -6.24 -9.39
CA GLU A 196 14.23 -7.37 -8.72
C GLU A 196 13.69 -7.56 -7.31
N ASN A 197 13.62 -6.48 -6.53
CA ASN A 197 13.09 -6.47 -5.18
C ASN A 197 11.58 -6.77 -5.17
N THR A 198 10.84 -6.25 -6.13
CA THR A 198 9.40 -6.54 -6.32
C THR A 198 9.17 -8.04 -6.45
N THR A 199 10.03 -8.75 -7.19
CA THR A 199 9.94 -10.20 -7.32
C THR A 199 10.17 -10.91 -5.97
N LEU A 200 11.15 -10.46 -5.19
CA LEU A 200 11.48 -11.04 -3.89
C LEU A 200 10.38 -10.85 -2.85
N VAL A 201 9.69 -9.70 -2.86
CA VAL A 201 8.63 -9.41 -1.90
C VAL A 201 7.27 -10.02 -2.25
N THR A 202 7.08 -10.52 -3.47
CA THR A 202 5.79 -11.06 -3.92
C THR A 202 5.25 -12.19 -3.01
N PRO A 203 6.04 -13.11 -2.42
CA PRO A 203 5.54 -14.08 -1.45
C PRO A 203 4.87 -13.42 -0.24
N ASN A 204 5.45 -12.34 0.31
CA ASN A 204 4.86 -11.58 1.40
C ASN A 204 3.56 -10.90 0.97
N VAL A 205 3.51 -10.29 -0.22
CA VAL A 205 2.29 -9.71 -0.79
C VAL A 205 1.19 -10.77 -0.90
N LYS A 206 1.51 -11.98 -1.36
CA LYS A 206 0.56 -13.10 -1.45
C LYS A 206 0.05 -13.53 -0.07
N ALA A 207 0.93 -13.60 0.93
CA ALA A 207 0.55 -13.93 2.31
C ALA A 207 -0.41 -12.88 2.89
N ILE A 208 -0.15 -11.58 2.63
CA ILE A 208 -1.02 -10.49 3.04
C ILE A 208 -2.39 -10.56 2.35
N ILE A 209 -2.43 -10.80 1.04
CA ILE A 209 -3.68 -10.97 0.28
C ILE A 209 -4.53 -12.09 0.88
N ASN A 210 -3.92 -13.26 1.13
CA ASN A 210 -4.62 -14.39 1.72
C ASN A 210 -5.18 -14.03 3.10
N TYR A 211 -4.39 -13.37 3.94
CA TYR A 211 -4.83 -12.91 5.26
C TYR A 211 -6.01 -11.94 5.18
N LEU A 212 -5.98 -10.97 4.25
CA LEU A 212 -7.04 -9.97 4.09
C LEU A 212 -8.32 -10.54 3.49
N LEU A 213 -8.26 -11.72 2.86
CA LEU A 213 -9.41 -12.45 2.31
C LEU A 213 -9.97 -13.49 3.29
N GLU A 214 -9.24 -13.85 4.35
CA GLU A 214 -9.75 -14.73 5.42
C GLU A 214 -10.92 -14.03 6.15
N LYS A 215 -12.04 -14.74 6.33
CA LYS A 215 -13.24 -14.24 7.02
C LYS A 215 -13.14 -14.45 8.53
#